data_79d933ef5dc5941acfc3649a24e01419
#
_entry.id   79d933ef5dc5941acfc3649a24e01419
#
_cell.length_a   1.000
_cell.length_b   1.000
_cell.length_c   1.000
_cell.angle_alpha   90.00
_cell.angle_beta   90.00
_cell.angle_gamma   90.00
#
_symmetry.space_group_name_H-M   'P 1'
#
loop_
_entity.id
_entity.type
_entity.pdbx_description
1 polymer ?
#
loop_
_entity_poly.entity_id
_entity_poly.type
_entity_poly.pdbx_seq_one_letter_code
_entity_poly.pdbx_strand_id
1 'polypeptide(L)'
;ALQCANKSDALDKDIVNFAIPMGATIHLCGSVLTETFFVMTISKLLYGSIPSVGTMILFCILLGIFAVGAPGVPGGTVVASLGIIISILGFDNDGTALVLAIFALQDSFGTACNITGDGAIALMLQGIFKKGQ
;
A
#
# COMPACT_ATOMS: atom_id res chain seq x y z
N ALA A 1 -6.80 -4.05 -13.93
CA ALA A 1 -6.28 -5.33 -13.45
C ALA A 1 -7.17 -6.50 -13.89
N LEU A 2 -8.43 -6.59 -13.41
CA LEU A 2 -9.33 -7.73 -13.65
C LEU A 2 -9.53 -8.07 -15.13
N GLN A 3 -9.80 -7.07 -15.99
CA GLN A 3 -9.96 -7.28 -17.44
C GLN A 3 -8.70 -7.82 -18.12
N CYS A 4 -7.52 -7.39 -17.68
CA CYS A 4 -6.25 -7.90 -18.21
C CYS A 4 -5.98 -9.32 -17.73
N ALA A 5 -6.19 -9.60 -16.45
CA ALA A 5 -6.00 -10.91 -15.86
C ALA A 5 -6.94 -11.97 -16.50
N ASN A 6 -8.19 -11.60 -16.80
CA ASN A 6 -9.14 -12.47 -17.50
C ASN A 6 -8.77 -12.81 -18.97
N LYS A 7 -7.83 -12.05 -19.56
CA LYS A 7 -7.29 -12.35 -20.90
C LYS A 7 -6.06 -13.24 -20.87
N SER A 8 -5.53 -13.53 -19.69
CA SER A 8 -4.34 -14.37 -19.51
C SER A 8 -4.72 -15.83 -19.55
N ASP A 9 -4.01 -16.61 -20.37
CA ASP A 9 -4.14 -18.07 -20.41
C ASP A 9 -3.42 -18.78 -19.24
N ALA A 10 -2.63 -18.02 -18.47
CA ALA A 10 -1.87 -18.52 -17.32
C ALA A 10 -2.71 -18.65 -16.06
N LEU A 11 -3.88 -18.02 -16.00
CA LEU A 11 -4.72 -17.91 -14.82
C LEU A 11 -6.10 -18.51 -15.07
N ASP A 12 -6.57 -19.31 -14.12
CA ASP A 12 -7.95 -19.78 -14.07
C ASP A 12 -8.88 -18.58 -13.77
N LYS A 13 -10.04 -18.54 -14.44
CA LYS A 13 -10.99 -17.44 -14.31
C LYS A 13 -11.59 -17.32 -12.92
N ASP A 14 -11.79 -18.44 -12.22
CA ASP A 14 -12.33 -18.42 -10.86
C ASP A 14 -11.30 -17.81 -9.90
N ILE A 15 -10.02 -18.15 -10.06
CA ILE A 15 -8.92 -17.53 -9.29
C ILE A 15 -8.83 -16.05 -9.58
N VAL A 16 -8.88 -15.65 -10.85
CA VAL A 16 -8.82 -14.23 -11.25
C VAL A 16 -9.99 -13.44 -10.64
N ASN A 17 -11.20 -13.96 -10.78
CA ASN A 17 -12.41 -13.27 -10.32
C ASN A 17 -12.52 -13.18 -8.78
N PHE A 18 -11.78 -14.02 -8.06
CA PHE A 18 -11.66 -13.95 -6.60
C PHE A 18 -10.46 -13.11 -6.16
N ALA A 19 -9.25 -13.46 -6.62
CA ALA A 19 -8.01 -12.91 -6.09
C ALA A 19 -7.79 -11.44 -6.46
N ILE A 20 -8.11 -11.03 -7.69
CA ILE A 20 -7.86 -9.66 -8.14
C ILE A 20 -8.77 -8.64 -7.44
N PRO A 21 -10.11 -8.83 -7.32
CA PRO A 21 -10.94 -7.91 -6.56
C PRO A 21 -10.59 -7.89 -5.07
N MET A 22 -10.27 -9.04 -4.49
CA MET A 22 -9.85 -9.11 -3.09
C MET A 22 -8.52 -8.37 -2.87
N GLY A 23 -7.51 -8.61 -3.72
CA GLY A 23 -6.24 -7.90 -3.66
C GLY A 23 -6.42 -6.40 -3.76
N ALA A 24 -7.23 -5.93 -4.70
CA ALA A 24 -7.51 -4.50 -4.90
C ALA A 24 -8.09 -3.79 -3.65
N THR A 25 -8.62 -4.54 -2.68
CA THR A 25 -9.18 -3.98 -1.45
C THR A 25 -8.26 -4.13 -0.23
N ILE A 26 -7.45 -5.18 -0.16
CA ILE A 26 -6.67 -5.49 1.04
C ILE A 26 -5.15 -5.53 0.81
N HIS A 27 -4.69 -5.58 -0.45
CA HIS A 27 -3.27 -5.70 -0.77
C HIS A 27 -2.74 -4.39 -1.35
N LEU A 28 -2.31 -3.49 -0.47
CA LEU A 28 -1.80 -2.15 -0.81
C LEU A 28 -0.28 -2.04 -0.58
N CYS A 29 0.48 -3.07 -0.95
CA CYS A 29 1.92 -3.17 -0.67
C CYS A 29 2.74 -1.99 -1.21
N GLY A 30 2.45 -1.51 -2.41
CA GLY A 30 3.15 -0.38 -3.01
C GLY A 30 2.84 0.93 -2.29
N SER A 31 1.57 1.18 -1.95
CA SER A 31 1.16 2.37 -1.21
C SER A 31 1.78 2.41 0.19
N VAL A 32 1.73 1.31 0.94
CA VAL A 32 2.31 1.21 2.29
C VAL A 32 3.83 1.37 2.25
N LEU A 33 4.51 0.75 1.28
CA LEU A 33 5.96 0.87 1.12
C LEU A 33 6.38 2.32 0.81
N THR A 34 5.71 2.96 -0.14
CA THR A 34 6.02 4.35 -0.50
C THR A 34 5.69 5.32 0.62
N GLU A 35 4.59 5.12 1.35
CA GLU A 35 4.26 5.91 2.52
C GLU A 35 5.32 5.82 3.60
N THR A 36 5.74 4.60 3.94
CA THR A 36 6.81 4.37 4.91
C THR A 36 8.11 5.07 4.50
N PHE A 37 8.48 4.97 3.23
CA PHE A 37 9.67 5.64 2.70
C PHE A 37 9.57 7.16 2.80
N PHE A 38 8.43 7.75 2.43
CA PHE A 38 8.28 9.19 2.43
C PHE A 38 8.18 9.78 3.85
N VAL A 39 7.51 9.13 4.79
CA VAL A 39 7.49 9.63 6.17
C VAL A 39 8.89 9.60 6.80
N MET A 40 9.71 8.58 6.51
CA MET A 40 11.11 8.57 6.95
C MET A 40 11.93 9.69 6.30
N THR A 41 11.74 9.91 5.00
CA THR A 41 12.46 10.94 4.25
C THR A 41 12.07 12.34 4.76
N ILE A 42 10.79 12.60 4.93
CA ILE A 42 10.28 13.88 5.45
C ILE A 42 10.76 14.09 6.88
N SER A 43 10.72 13.06 7.73
CA SER A 43 11.27 13.13 9.09
C SER A 43 12.73 13.58 9.07
N LYS A 44 13.53 13.03 8.18
CA LYS A 44 14.95 13.42 8.05
C LYS A 44 15.12 14.84 7.54
N LEU A 45 14.31 15.25 6.56
CA LEU A 45 14.43 16.57 5.91
C LEU A 45 13.91 17.70 6.79
N LEU A 46 12.73 17.56 7.40
CA LEU A 46 12.10 18.63 8.18
C LEU A 46 12.52 18.63 9.65
N TYR A 47 12.66 17.46 10.25
CA TYR A 47 12.94 17.31 11.69
C TYR A 47 14.39 16.90 12.00
N GLY A 48 15.22 16.74 10.97
CA GLY A 48 16.65 16.46 11.11
C GLY A 48 17.02 15.03 11.52
N SER A 49 16.05 14.19 11.89
CA SER A 49 16.30 12.82 12.37
C SER A 49 15.31 11.84 11.76
N ILE A 50 15.76 10.59 11.61
CA ILE A 50 14.87 9.47 11.26
C ILE A 50 14.25 8.93 12.55
N PRO A 51 12.96 8.57 12.60
CA PRO A 51 12.33 7.97 13.75
C PRO A 51 13.06 6.68 14.19
N SER A 52 12.97 6.35 15.47
CA SER A 52 13.61 5.14 16.00
C SER A 52 13.07 3.88 15.33
N VAL A 53 13.87 2.81 15.29
CA VAL A 53 13.44 1.52 14.71
C VAL A 53 12.16 1.01 15.38
N GLY A 54 12.05 1.14 16.72
CA GLY A 54 10.84 0.74 17.44
C GLY A 54 9.61 1.55 17.03
N THR A 55 9.76 2.87 16.86
CA THR A 55 8.69 3.75 16.37
C THR A 55 8.27 3.36 14.95
N MET A 56 9.23 3.05 14.07
CA MET A 56 8.94 2.65 12.70
C MET A 56 8.25 1.27 12.63
N ILE A 57 8.63 0.32 13.47
CA ILE A 57 7.96 -0.99 13.56
C ILE A 57 6.50 -0.79 13.96
N LEU A 58 6.24 0.01 15.01
CA LEU A 58 4.89 0.32 15.45
C LEU A 58 4.09 1.01 14.35
N PHE A 59 4.69 2.00 13.70
CA PHE A 59 4.07 2.71 12.58
C PHE A 59 3.70 1.74 11.45
N CYS A 60 4.62 0.86 11.01
CA CYS A 60 4.37 -0.09 9.93
C CYS A 60 3.23 -1.07 10.25
N ILE A 61 3.16 -1.57 11.50
CA ILE A 61 2.09 -2.47 11.93
C ILE A 61 0.74 -1.75 11.85
N LEU A 62 0.66 -0.56 12.41
CA LEU A 62 -0.58 0.22 12.38
C LEU A 62 -0.94 0.66 10.97
N LEU A 63 0.03 1.10 10.17
CA LEU A 63 -0.19 1.46 8.77
C LEU A 63 -0.79 0.29 7.97
N GLY A 64 -0.31 -0.93 8.18
CA GLY A 64 -0.88 -2.14 7.56
C GLY A 64 -2.35 -2.34 7.91
N ILE A 65 -2.74 -2.08 9.17
CA ILE A 65 -4.13 -2.17 9.62
C ILE A 65 -4.98 -1.06 8.98
N PHE A 66 -4.50 0.18 9.00
CA PHE A 66 -5.22 1.31 8.42
C PHE A 66 -5.35 1.22 6.89
N ALA A 67 -4.34 0.66 6.22
CA ALA A 67 -4.36 0.48 4.77
C ALA A 67 -5.52 -0.40 4.30
N VAL A 68 -5.87 -1.46 5.04
CA VAL A 68 -7.02 -2.33 4.72
C VAL A 68 -8.35 -1.56 4.78
N GLY A 69 -8.45 -0.55 5.65
CA GLY A 69 -9.62 0.33 5.77
C GLY A 69 -9.56 1.59 4.90
N ALA A 70 -8.50 1.77 4.14
CA ALA A 70 -8.30 2.99 3.36
C ALA A 70 -9.33 3.10 2.22
N PRO A 71 -9.86 4.31 1.96
CA PRO A 71 -10.75 4.51 0.81
C PRO A 71 -9.98 4.34 -0.50
N GLY A 72 -10.62 3.74 -1.52
CA GLY A 72 -10.04 3.52 -2.84
C GLY A 72 -9.97 4.79 -3.71
N VAL A 73 -9.40 5.86 -3.16
CA VAL A 73 -9.20 7.16 -3.82
C VAL A 73 -7.71 7.53 -3.79
N PRO A 74 -7.24 8.38 -4.71
CA PRO A 74 -5.84 8.85 -4.68
C PRO A 74 -5.45 9.39 -3.30
N GLY A 75 -4.34 8.93 -2.75
CA GLY A 75 -3.87 9.30 -1.41
C GLY A 75 -4.67 8.69 -0.25
N GLY A 76 -5.58 7.74 -0.52
CA GLY A 76 -6.46 7.17 0.50
C GLY A 76 -5.74 6.54 1.68
N THR A 77 -4.60 5.87 1.46
CA THR A 77 -3.78 5.30 2.55
C THR A 77 -3.25 6.38 3.49
N VAL A 78 -2.70 7.46 2.94
CA VAL A 78 -2.19 8.59 3.75
C VAL A 78 -3.32 9.27 4.52
N VAL A 79 -4.47 9.50 3.89
CA VAL A 79 -5.62 10.08 4.57
C VAL A 79 -6.07 9.20 5.73
N ALA A 80 -6.12 7.88 5.55
CA ALA A 80 -6.47 6.93 6.59
C ALA A 80 -5.42 6.89 7.73
N SER A 81 -4.15 7.09 7.42
CA SER A 81 -3.04 7.01 8.37
C SER A 81 -2.62 8.35 8.98
N LEU A 82 -3.22 9.49 8.59
CA LEU A 82 -2.84 10.81 9.12
C LEU A 82 -2.79 10.87 10.65
N GLY A 83 -3.75 10.22 11.31
CA GLY A 83 -3.78 10.15 12.77
C GLY A 83 -2.52 9.51 13.38
N ILE A 84 -2.00 8.44 12.78
CA ILE A 84 -0.78 7.77 13.27
C ILE A 84 0.48 8.53 12.83
N ILE A 85 0.48 9.18 11.70
CA ILE A 85 1.59 10.06 11.27
C ILE A 85 1.78 11.19 12.29
N ILE A 86 0.70 11.83 12.70
CA ILE A 86 0.74 12.92 13.68
C ILE A 86 1.09 12.37 15.08
N SER A 87 0.38 11.35 15.57
CA SER A 87 0.50 10.90 16.95
C SER A 87 1.76 10.09 17.26
N ILE A 88 2.27 9.33 16.30
CA ILE A 88 3.41 8.43 16.49
C ILE A 88 4.71 9.04 15.97
N LEU A 89 4.66 9.67 14.78
CA LEU A 89 5.83 10.28 14.17
C LEU A 89 6.02 11.76 14.56
N GLY A 90 5.02 12.36 15.19
CA GLY A 90 5.09 13.75 15.67
C GLY A 90 5.06 14.81 14.56
N PHE A 91 4.46 14.50 13.42
CA PHE A 91 4.36 15.44 12.32
C PHE A 91 3.45 16.60 12.66
N ASP A 92 3.90 17.78 12.35
CA ASP A 92 3.13 19.03 12.40
C ASP A 92 2.34 19.25 11.10
N ASN A 93 1.74 20.42 10.97
CA ASN A 93 0.95 20.79 9.79
C ASN A 93 1.80 20.81 8.50
N ASP A 94 3.05 21.26 8.58
CA ASP A 94 3.93 21.36 7.41
C ASP A 94 4.36 19.96 6.95
N GLY A 95 4.72 19.09 7.87
CA GLY A 95 5.06 17.70 7.58
C GLY A 95 3.88 16.92 6.99
N THR A 96 2.69 17.06 7.56
CA THR A 96 1.47 16.39 7.04
C THR A 96 1.05 16.95 5.68
N ALA A 97 1.14 18.26 5.45
CA ALA A 97 0.87 18.87 4.16
C ALA A 97 1.83 18.35 3.08
N LEU A 98 3.11 18.21 3.42
CA LEU A 98 4.12 17.68 2.50
C LEU A 98 3.88 16.22 2.16
N VAL A 99 3.52 15.38 3.14
CA VAL A 99 3.15 13.97 2.89
C VAL A 99 1.99 13.89 1.91
N LEU A 100 0.92 14.66 2.17
CA LEU A 100 -0.27 14.68 1.31
C LEU A 100 0.05 15.15 -0.11
N ALA A 101 0.88 16.20 -0.26
CA ALA A 101 1.29 16.72 -1.56
C ALA A 101 2.11 15.70 -2.36
N ILE A 102 3.05 15.02 -1.71
CA ILE A 102 3.86 13.96 -2.36
C ILE A 102 2.96 12.81 -2.81
N PHE A 103 2.05 12.37 -1.95
CA PHE A 103 1.13 11.29 -2.30
C PHE A 103 0.19 11.65 -3.45
N ALA A 104 -0.31 12.88 -3.51
CA ALA A 104 -1.13 13.34 -4.63
C ALA A 104 -0.40 13.21 -5.99
N LEU A 105 0.93 13.34 -6.00
CA LEU A 105 1.75 13.24 -7.21
C LEU A 105 2.18 11.81 -7.54
N GLN A 106 2.49 10.99 -6.53
CA GLN A 106 3.14 9.70 -6.72
C GLN A 106 2.21 8.48 -6.58
N ASP A 107 0.97 8.65 -6.15
CA ASP A 107 0.03 7.56 -5.84
C ASP A 107 -0.14 6.56 -7.00
N SER A 108 -0.05 7.03 -8.24
CA SER A 108 -0.10 6.17 -9.43
C SER A 108 1.00 5.12 -9.48
N PHE A 109 2.19 5.40 -8.96
CA PHE A 109 3.30 4.44 -8.88
C PHE A 109 3.04 3.38 -7.80
N GLY A 110 2.57 3.79 -6.63
CA GLY A 110 2.13 2.88 -5.57
C GLY A 110 1.02 1.95 -6.05
N THR A 111 0.02 2.51 -6.73
CA THR A 111 -1.09 1.75 -7.33
C THR A 111 -0.62 0.76 -8.39
N ALA A 112 0.34 1.13 -9.24
CA ALA A 112 0.93 0.21 -10.21
C ALA A 112 1.61 -0.99 -9.54
N CYS A 113 2.33 -0.75 -8.43
CA CYS A 113 2.93 -1.82 -7.62
C CYS A 113 1.85 -2.71 -6.96
N ASN A 114 0.79 -2.12 -6.41
CA ASN A 114 -0.33 -2.88 -5.83
C ASN A 114 -0.92 -3.85 -6.86
N ILE A 115 -1.27 -3.36 -8.06
CA ILE A 115 -1.86 -4.16 -9.13
C ILE A 115 -0.92 -5.27 -9.60
N THR A 116 0.37 -4.98 -9.71
CA THR A 116 1.38 -5.98 -10.09
C THR A 116 1.49 -7.07 -9.03
N GLY A 117 1.46 -6.69 -7.75
CA GLY A 117 1.43 -7.62 -6.63
C GLY A 117 0.18 -8.50 -6.60
N ASP A 118 -0.99 -7.94 -6.89
CA ASP A 118 -2.25 -8.70 -7.01
C ASP A 118 -2.14 -9.79 -8.09
N GLY A 119 -1.56 -9.46 -9.23
CA GLY A 119 -1.30 -10.43 -10.30
C GLY A 119 -0.33 -11.53 -9.88
N ALA A 120 0.72 -11.19 -9.15
CA ALA A 120 1.67 -12.16 -8.62
C ALA A 120 1.01 -13.12 -7.61
N ILE A 121 0.19 -12.58 -6.69
CA ILE A 121 -0.57 -13.38 -5.73
C ILE A 121 -1.54 -14.33 -6.45
N ALA A 122 -2.25 -13.86 -7.48
CA ALA A 122 -3.13 -14.71 -8.27
C ALA A 122 -2.38 -15.88 -8.93
N LEU A 123 -1.16 -15.64 -9.47
CA LEU A 123 -0.30 -16.68 -10.01
C LEU A 123 0.18 -17.68 -8.93
N MET A 124 0.51 -17.20 -7.74
CA MET A 124 0.88 -18.06 -6.61
C MET A 124 -0.28 -18.97 -6.18
N LEU A 125 -1.49 -18.41 -6.08
CA LEU A 125 -2.71 -19.18 -5.79
C LEU A 125 -2.97 -20.22 -6.86
N GLN A 126 -2.85 -19.86 -8.14
CA GLN A 126 -2.95 -20.80 -9.27
C GLN A 126 -1.99 -21.99 -9.11
N GLY A 127 -0.72 -21.72 -8.73
CA GLY A 127 0.28 -22.76 -8.52
C GLY A 127 -0.04 -23.68 -7.35
N ILE A 128 -0.69 -23.18 -6.30
CA ILE A 128 -1.11 -23.97 -5.14
C ILE A 128 -2.31 -24.87 -5.50
N PHE A 129 -3.33 -24.31 -6.12
CA PHE A 129 -4.57 -25.03 -6.42
C PHE A 129 -4.44 -26.04 -7.59
N LYS A 130 -3.58 -25.77 -8.59
CA LYS A 130 -3.32 -26.75 -9.68
C LYS A 130 -2.44 -27.92 -9.27
N LYS A 131 -1.65 -27.83 -8.21
CA LYS A 131 -0.88 -28.97 -7.69
C LYS A 131 -1.74 -30.00 -6.97
N GLY A 132 -3.00 -29.70 -6.71
CA GLY A 132 -3.95 -30.60 -6.05
C GLY A 132 -4.89 -31.35 -7.02
N GLN A 133 -4.75 -31.13 -8.32
CA GLN A 133 -5.45 -31.87 -9.39
C GLN A 133 -4.44 -32.68 -10.19
#